data_dd84936b3f93a884b854f218cd2b7fa0
#
_entry.id   dd84936b3f93a884b854f218cd2b7fa0
#
_cell.length_a   1.000
_cell.length_b   1.000
_cell.length_c   1.000
_cell.angle_alpha   90.00
_cell.angle_beta   90.00
_cell.angle_gamma   90.00
#
_symmetry.space_group_name_H-M   'P 1'
#
loop_
_entity.id
_entity.type
_entity.pdbx_description
1 polymer ?
#
loop_
_entity_poly.entity_id
_entity_poly.type
_entity_poly.pdbx_seq_one_letter_code
_entity_poly.pdbx_strand_id
1 'polypeptide(L)'
;LFRQAKKSANEIIEWWRPAENAITEASRQLSGKSGDAVEHLLEMLTDAKKKLSAEKPKEAFEYAVVIPQQLAADGDAQAKAEKSVNEAERQLKQIDGLDTSDMEKRLSRAKEEMEKGNASQAMGLADGVVRTIIAERAAMDDVRKALRQRKKLKKQFETREDIELWQSKLDEIDAAADE
;
A
#
# COMPACT_ATOMS: atom_id res chain seq x y z
N LEU A 1 50.62 21.02 3.43
CA LEU A 1 50.28 20.43 4.75
C LEU A 1 49.54 21.43 5.66
N PHE A 2 50.09 22.62 5.96
CA PHE A 2 49.48 23.57 6.88
C PHE A 2 48.14 24.14 6.44
N ARG A 3 47.96 24.41 5.12
CA ARG A 3 46.65 24.87 4.56
C ARG A 3 45.56 23.79 4.66
N GLN A 4 45.92 22.55 4.47
CA GLN A 4 44.96 21.42 4.60
C GLN A 4 44.54 21.22 6.06
N ALA A 5 45.51 21.22 6.99
CA ALA A 5 45.21 21.11 8.43
C ALA A 5 44.29 22.25 8.92
N LYS A 6 44.55 23.51 8.49
CA LYS A 6 43.71 24.65 8.81
C LYS A 6 42.31 24.52 8.22
N LYS A 7 42.14 23.99 7.00
CA LYS A 7 40.85 23.75 6.36
C LYS A 7 40.07 22.71 7.14
N SER A 8 40.68 21.57 7.47
CA SER A 8 40.05 20.51 8.26
C SER A 8 39.64 20.98 9.66
N ALA A 9 40.50 21.77 10.35
CA ALA A 9 40.16 22.32 11.64
C ALA A 9 38.96 23.30 11.58
N ASN A 10 38.87 24.14 10.53
CA ASN A 10 37.76 25.05 10.35
C ASN A 10 36.43 24.26 10.03
N GLU A 11 36.48 23.23 9.20
CA GLU A 11 35.33 22.35 8.93
C GLU A 11 34.84 21.66 10.22
N ILE A 12 35.77 21.19 11.06
CA ILE A 12 35.38 20.57 12.35
C ILE A 12 34.68 21.59 13.23
N ILE A 13 35.20 22.79 13.36
CA ILE A 13 34.61 23.86 14.20
C ILE A 13 33.21 24.27 13.66
N GLU A 14 33.11 24.43 12.35
CA GLU A 14 31.86 24.88 11.70
C GLU A 14 30.73 23.85 11.82
N TRP A 15 31.02 22.56 11.60
CA TRP A 15 30.03 21.51 11.51
C TRP A 15 29.77 20.73 12.80
N TRP A 16 30.60 20.90 13.85
CA TRP A 16 30.45 20.12 15.09
C TRP A 16 29.10 20.34 15.77
N ARG A 17 28.75 21.59 16.06
CA ARG A 17 27.47 21.92 16.69
C ARG A 17 26.25 21.55 15.82
N PRO A 18 26.21 21.88 14.52
CA PRO A 18 25.14 21.39 13.64
C PRO A 18 24.96 19.87 13.69
N ALA A 19 26.06 19.10 13.67
CA ALA A 19 26.01 17.64 13.73
C ALA A 19 25.46 17.12 15.06
N GLU A 20 25.93 17.66 16.19
CA GLU A 20 25.41 17.32 17.52
C GLU A 20 23.89 17.60 17.63
N ASN A 21 23.46 18.75 17.14
CA ASN A 21 22.05 19.13 17.15
C ASN A 21 21.20 18.20 16.30
N ALA A 22 21.67 17.87 15.07
CA ALA A 22 20.98 16.96 14.18
C ALA A 22 20.89 15.53 14.76
N ILE A 23 21.96 15.02 15.37
CA ILE A 23 21.98 13.72 16.04
C ILE A 23 21.03 13.71 17.24
N THR A 24 21.02 14.79 18.02
CA THR A 24 20.12 14.91 19.19
C THR A 24 18.66 14.93 18.76
N GLU A 25 18.32 15.70 17.73
CA GLU A 25 16.95 15.77 17.20
C GLU A 25 16.52 14.43 16.59
N ALA A 26 17.37 13.78 15.78
CA ALA A 26 17.12 12.45 15.26
C ALA A 26 16.90 11.42 16.38
N SER A 27 17.75 11.43 17.40
CA SER A 27 17.62 10.55 18.58
C SER A 27 16.29 10.77 19.31
N ARG A 28 15.87 12.03 19.48
CA ARG A 28 14.61 12.39 20.12
C ARG A 28 13.41 11.88 19.34
N GLN A 29 13.42 12.04 18.02
CA GLN A 29 12.30 11.63 17.15
C GLN A 29 12.19 10.11 16.99
N LEU A 30 13.30 9.37 17.04
CA LEU A 30 13.31 7.91 17.00
C LEU A 30 13.02 7.25 18.35
N SER A 31 13.08 8.02 19.44
CA SER A 31 12.85 7.49 20.80
C SER A 31 11.45 6.89 20.92
N GLY A 32 11.39 5.62 21.35
CA GLY A 32 10.12 4.88 21.54
C GLY A 32 9.44 4.41 20.29
N LYS A 33 10.06 4.55 19.13
CA LYS A 33 9.57 4.01 17.86
C LYS A 33 10.22 2.66 17.55
N SER A 34 9.52 1.79 16.82
CA SER A 34 9.97 0.46 16.44
C SER A 34 9.40 0.08 15.06
N GLY A 35 9.97 -0.94 14.43
CA GLY A 35 9.60 -1.45 13.12
C GLY A 35 10.77 -1.39 12.14
N ASP A 36 10.69 -2.16 11.04
CA ASP A 36 11.80 -2.35 10.08
C ASP A 36 12.31 -1.01 9.51
N ALA A 37 11.41 -0.09 9.17
CA ALA A 37 11.78 1.24 8.69
C ALA A 37 12.54 2.05 9.75
N VAL A 38 12.15 1.92 11.03
CA VAL A 38 12.80 2.59 12.16
C VAL A 38 14.17 1.97 12.44
N GLU A 39 14.34 0.66 12.28
CA GLU A 39 15.64 -0.01 12.46
C GLU A 39 16.69 0.55 11.50
N HIS A 40 16.35 0.73 10.24
CA HIS A 40 17.23 1.37 9.27
C HIS A 40 17.64 2.80 9.68
N LEU A 41 16.68 3.60 10.18
CA LEU A 41 16.97 4.95 10.67
C LEU A 41 17.83 4.95 11.95
N LEU A 42 17.69 3.94 12.81
CA LEU A 42 18.56 3.73 13.98
C LEU A 42 19.98 3.36 13.58
N GLU A 43 20.16 2.56 12.52
CA GLU A 43 21.47 2.27 11.95
C GLU A 43 22.12 3.56 11.41
N MET A 44 21.38 4.35 10.63
CA MET A 44 21.86 5.65 10.14
C MET A 44 22.26 6.60 11.28
N LEU A 45 21.48 6.64 12.37
CA LEU A 45 21.80 7.43 13.56
C LEU A 45 23.10 6.93 14.23
N THR A 46 23.26 5.62 14.30
CA THR A 46 24.47 4.99 14.85
C THR A 46 25.70 5.36 14.02
N ASP A 47 25.57 5.33 12.70
CA ASP A 47 26.64 5.72 11.80
C ASP A 47 26.96 7.21 11.87
N ALA A 48 25.95 8.06 12.00
CA ALA A 48 26.15 9.49 12.27
C ALA A 48 26.96 9.72 13.54
N LYS A 49 26.65 9.01 14.65
CA LYS A 49 27.40 9.07 15.91
C LYS A 49 28.85 8.59 15.74
N LYS A 50 29.08 7.49 14.99
CA LYS A 50 30.44 7.00 14.69
C LYS A 50 31.25 8.03 13.88
N LYS A 51 30.60 8.67 12.89
CA LYS A 51 31.25 9.72 12.09
C LYS A 51 31.64 10.92 12.95
N LEU A 52 30.79 11.36 13.86
CA LEU A 52 31.10 12.45 14.78
C LEU A 52 32.26 12.09 15.70
N SER A 53 32.30 10.88 16.24
CA SER A 53 33.39 10.38 17.07
C SER A 53 34.73 10.23 16.28
N ALA A 54 34.63 10.07 14.96
CA ALA A 54 35.78 10.02 14.06
C ALA A 54 36.23 11.40 13.55
N GLU A 55 35.79 12.48 14.20
CA GLU A 55 36.09 13.88 13.85
C GLU A 55 35.65 14.28 12.42
N LYS A 56 34.55 13.67 11.93
CA LYS A 56 33.93 13.94 10.64
C LYS A 56 32.54 14.56 10.80
N PRO A 57 32.44 15.77 11.37
CA PRO A 57 31.14 16.33 11.76
C PRO A 57 30.25 16.66 10.56
N LYS A 58 30.80 17.02 9.41
CA LYS A 58 30.03 17.27 8.18
C LYS A 58 29.34 15.99 7.69
N GLU A 59 30.07 14.86 7.62
CA GLU A 59 29.50 13.57 7.25
C GLU A 59 28.42 13.16 8.30
N ALA A 60 28.70 13.35 9.59
CA ALA A 60 27.74 13.05 10.66
C ALA A 60 26.45 13.86 10.53
N PHE A 61 26.55 15.14 10.19
CA PHE A 61 25.40 16.00 9.94
C PHE A 61 24.57 15.51 8.74
N GLU A 62 25.22 15.20 7.61
CA GLU A 62 24.58 14.70 6.40
C GLU A 62 23.77 13.42 6.67
N TYR A 63 24.27 12.51 7.50
CA TYR A 63 23.55 11.30 7.92
C TYR A 63 22.37 11.62 8.86
N ALA A 64 22.56 12.50 9.81
CA ALA A 64 21.58 12.76 10.84
C ALA A 64 20.42 13.64 10.37
N VAL A 65 20.67 14.63 9.50
CA VAL A 65 19.67 15.63 9.07
C VAL A 65 18.55 15.05 8.23
N VAL A 66 18.79 13.93 7.53
CA VAL A 66 17.78 13.27 6.69
C VAL A 66 16.83 12.38 7.47
N ILE A 67 17.22 11.94 8.69
CA ILE A 67 16.42 11.02 9.51
C ILE A 67 15.03 11.57 9.83
N PRO A 68 14.84 12.80 10.31
CA PRO A 68 13.53 13.35 10.56
C PRO A 68 12.62 13.41 9.32
N GLN A 69 13.20 13.70 8.17
CA GLN A 69 12.47 13.78 6.90
C GLN A 69 12.02 12.40 6.43
N GLN A 70 12.87 11.40 6.51
CA GLN A 70 12.53 10.01 6.17
C GLN A 70 11.46 9.48 7.13
N LEU A 71 11.62 9.72 8.43
CA LEU A 71 10.64 9.30 9.43
C LEU A 71 9.25 9.93 9.18
N ALA A 72 9.20 11.19 8.75
CA ALA A 72 7.94 11.85 8.39
C ALA A 72 7.33 11.24 7.12
N ALA A 73 8.16 10.96 6.10
CA ALA A 73 7.73 10.33 4.86
C ALA A 73 7.18 8.91 5.10
N ASP A 74 7.83 8.14 5.98
CA ASP A 74 7.38 6.80 6.38
C ASP A 74 6.05 6.87 7.15
N GLY A 75 5.88 7.86 8.03
CA GLY A 75 4.63 8.10 8.73
C GLY A 75 3.47 8.45 7.78
N ASP A 76 3.72 9.27 6.78
CA ASP A 76 2.74 9.60 5.73
C ASP A 76 2.40 8.38 4.87
N ALA A 77 3.39 7.55 4.54
CA ALA A 77 3.18 6.30 3.81
C ALA A 77 2.33 5.31 4.62
N GLN A 78 2.62 5.17 5.92
CA GLN A 78 1.85 4.33 6.84
C GLN A 78 0.39 4.78 6.95
N ALA A 79 0.15 6.10 7.10
CA ALA A 79 -1.20 6.64 7.16
C ALA A 79 -1.99 6.44 5.84
N LYS A 80 -1.32 6.48 4.69
CA LYS A 80 -1.94 6.16 3.39
C LYS A 80 -2.28 4.67 3.29
N ALA A 81 -1.35 3.80 3.70
CA ALA A 81 -1.58 2.36 3.70
C ALA A 81 -2.77 1.98 4.59
N GLU A 82 -2.87 2.56 5.79
CA GLU A 82 -4.00 2.35 6.69
C GLU A 82 -5.32 2.75 6.05
N LYS A 83 -5.37 3.89 5.36
CA LYS A 83 -6.57 4.31 4.63
C LYS A 83 -6.95 3.33 3.51
N SER A 84 -5.97 2.84 2.73
CA SER A 84 -6.22 1.86 1.67
C SER A 84 -6.72 0.54 2.25
N VAL A 85 -6.13 0.04 3.34
CA VAL A 85 -6.56 -1.19 4.02
C VAL A 85 -7.99 -1.05 4.57
N ASN A 86 -8.29 0.05 5.24
CA ASN A 86 -9.63 0.31 5.78
C ASN A 86 -10.69 0.44 4.66
N GLU A 87 -10.35 1.07 3.54
CA GLU A 87 -11.24 1.16 2.38
C GLU A 87 -11.47 -0.21 1.75
N ALA A 88 -10.43 -1.03 1.57
CA ALA A 88 -10.56 -2.39 1.07
C ALA A 88 -11.46 -3.24 1.98
N GLU A 89 -11.27 -3.15 3.30
CA GLU A 89 -12.10 -3.85 4.28
C GLU A 89 -13.56 -3.41 4.22
N ARG A 90 -13.79 -2.09 4.11
CA ARG A 90 -15.14 -1.54 3.98
C ARG A 90 -15.85 -2.03 2.72
N GLN A 91 -15.14 -2.03 1.58
CA GLN A 91 -15.71 -2.49 0.32
C GLN A 91 -15.98 -3.99 0.32
N LEU A 92 -15.08 -4.78 0.91
CA LEU A 92 -15.24 -6.23 1.02
C LEU A 92 -16.49 -6.61 1.84
N LYS A 93 -16.75 -5.91 2.94
CA LYS A 93 -17.96 -6.11 3.77
C LYS A 93 -19.26 -5.76 3.06
N GLN A 94 -19.22 -5.02 1.95
CA GLN A 94 -20.38 -4.59 1.18
C GLN A 94 -20.69 -5.50 -0.02
N ILE A 95 -19.97 -6.59 -0.15
CA ILE A 95 -20.18 -7.55 -1.24
C ILE A 95 -21.03 -8.72 -0.71
N ASP A 96 -22.14 -8.97 -1.38
CA ASP A 96 -22.96 -10.14 -1.17
C ASP A 96 -22.95 -11.04 -2.41
N GLY A 97 -22.88 -12.35 -2.20
CA GLY A 97 -23.05 -13.34 -3.25
C GLY A 97 -21.81 -13.64 -4.08
N LEU A 98 -20.60 -13.21 -3.62
CA LEU A 98 -19.32 -13.56 -4.24
C LEU A 98 -18.46 -14.36 -3.26
N ASP A 99 -17.59 -15.23 -3.80
CA ASP A 99 -16.53 -15.85 -3.00
C ASP A 99 -15.43 -14.80 -2.72
N THR A 100 -15.35 -14.39 -1.47
CA THR A 100 -14.41 -13.36 -0.98
C THR A 100 -13.12 -13.95 -0.43
N SER A 101 -12.97 -15.28 -0.40
CA SER A 101 -11.88 -15.98 0.32
C SER A 101 -10.48 -15.50 -0.06
N ASP A 102 -10.23 -15.29 -1.35
CA ASP A 102 -8.91 -14.83 -1.81
C ASP A 102 -8.68 -13.33 -1.51
N MET A 103 -9.72 -12.52 -1.55
CA MET A 103 -9.66 -11.11 -1.19
C MET A 103 -9.40 -10.94 0.31
N GLU A 104 -10.03 -11.77 1.15
CA GLU A 104 -9.81 -11.80 2.60
C GLU A 104 -8.37 -12.19 2.95
N LYS A 105 -7.82 -13.22 2.29
CA LYS A 105 -6.41 -13.61 2.46
C LYS A 105 -5.45 -12.49 2.07
N ARG A 106 -5.72 -11.79 0.96
CA ARG A 106 -4.89 -10.65 0.53
C ARG A 106 -4.99 -9.49 1.51
N LEU A 107 -6.18 -9.21 2.03
CA LEU A 107 -6.39 -8.17 3.02
C LEU A 107 -5.71 -8.50 4.35
N SER A 108 -5.73 -9.77 4.78
CA SER A 108 -4.98 -10.24 5.95
C SER A 108 -3.48 -10.01 5.78
N ARG A 109 -2.91 -10.36 4.63
CA ARG A 109 -1.51 -10.07 4.31
C ARG A 109 -1.20 -8.58 4.30
N ALA A 110 -2.13 -7.75 3.78
CA ALA A 110 -1.94 -6.30 3.81
C ALA A 110 -1.82 -5.77 5.25
N LYS A 111 -2.64 -6.29 6.18
CA LYS A 111 -2.56 -5.95 7.60
C LYS A 111 -1.25 -6.41 8.25
N GLU A 112 -0.80 -7.62 7.94
CA GLU A 112 0.50 -8.14 8.41
C GLU A 112 1.67 -7.29 7.93
N GLU A 113 1.67 -6.88 6.65
CA GLU A 113 2.72 -6.00 6.10
C GLU A 113 2.66 -4.60 6.72
N MET A 114 1.48 -4.11 7.06
CA MET A 114 1.32 -2.84 7.76
C MET A 114 1.90 -2.91 9.19
N GLU A 115 1.69 -4.02 9.90
CA GLU A 115 2.27 -4.25 11.24
C GLU A 115 3.81 -4.33 11.21
N LYS A 116 4.38 -4.87 10.12
CA LYS A 116 5.83 -4.88 9.89
C LYS A 116 6.41 -3.52 9.46
N GLY A 117 5.57 -2.51 9.22
CA GLY A 117 6.01 -1.20 8.73
C GLY A 117 6.15 -1.12 7.20
N ASN A 118 5.80 -2.16 6.45
CA ASN A 118 5.90 -2.24 4.99
C ASN A 118 4.72 -1.55 4.30
N ALA A 119 4.56 -0.24 4.53
CA ALA A 119 3.41 0.56 4.09
C ALA A 119 3.11 0.45 2.58
N SER A 120 4.15 0.49 1.74
CA SER A 120 3.99 0.39 0.28
C SER A 120 3.44 -0.95 -0.17
N GLN A 121 3.87 -2.03 0.47
CA GLN A 121 3.40 -3.39 0.17
C GLN A 121 1.97 -3.60 0.68
N ALA A 122 1.67 -3.13 1.89
CA ALA A 122 0.33 -3.15 2.46
C ALA A 122 -0.67 -2.41 1.57
N MET A 123 -0.32 -1.20 1.12
CA MET A 123 -1.14 -0.41 0.21
C MET A 123 -1.34 -1.13 -1.14
N GLY A 124 -0.28 -1.69 -1.73
CA GLY A 124 -0.39 -2.43 -3.00
C GLY A 124 -1.31 -3.64 -2.92
N LEU A 125 -1.28 -4.39 -1.83
CA LEU A 125 -2.18 -5.52 -1.56
C LEU A 125 -3.62 -5.06 -1.39
N ALA A 126 -3.86 -4.01 -0.60
CA ALA A 126 -5.20 -3.45 -0.37
C ALA A 126 -5.82 -2.87 -1.65
N ASP A 127 -5.05 -2.11 -2.43
CA ASP A 127 -5.48 -1.59 -3.74
C ASP A 127 -5.78 -2.71 -4.73
N GLY A 128 -5.03 -3.84 -4.64
CA GLY A 128 -5.31 -5.06 -5.39
C GLY A 128 -6.69 -5.62 -5.06
N VAL A 129 -7.06 -5.70 -3.78
CA VAL A 129 -8.40 -6.13 -3.33
C VAL A 129 -9.47 -5.21 -3.89
N VAL A 130 -9.32 -3.90 -3.76
CA VAL A 130 -10.28 -2.91 -4.28
C VAL A 130 -10.50 -3.07 -5.79
N ARG A 131 -9.42 -3.23 -6.56
CA ARG A 131 -9.51 -3.45 -8.02
C ARG A 131 -10.26 -4.74 -8.37
N THR A 132 -10.00 -5.83 -7.64
CA THR A 132 -10.74 -7.09 -7.84
C THR A 132 -12.22 -6.89 -7.54
N ILE A 133 -12.58 -6.23 -6.45
CA ILE A 133 -13.97 -5.92 -6.09
C ILE A 133 -14.68 -5.13 -7.21
N ILE A 134 -14.02 -4.13 -7.76
CA ILE A 134 -14.58 -3.31 -8.85
C ILE A 134 -14.81 -4.17 -10.10
N ALA A 135 -13.86 -5.04 -10.46
CA ALA A 135 -13.97 -5.92 -11.61
C ALA A 135 -15.12 -6.93 -11.45
N GLU A 136 -15.23 -7.55 -10.28
CA GLU A 136 -16.31 -8.51 -9.98
C GLU A 136 -17.70 -7.85 -10.00
N ARG A 137 -17.84 -6.65 -9.44
CA ARG A 137 -19.09 -5.88 -9.52
C ARG A 137 -19.47 -5.55 -10.96
N ALA A 138 -18.51 -5.16 -11.78
CA ALA A 138 -18.74 -4.87 -13.19
C ALA A 138 -19.21 -6.14 -13.94
N ALA A 139 -18.56 -7.28 -13.69
CA ALA A 139 -18.94 -8.57 -14.26
C ALA A 139 -20.36 -8.98 -13.83
N MET A 140 -20.70 -8.84 -12.54
CA MET A 140 -22.06 -9.09 -12.04
C MET A 140 -23.10 -8.20 -12.71
N ASP A 141 -22.81 -6.92 -12.91
CA ASP A 141 -23.74 -6.01 -13.59
C ASP A 141 -23.94 -6.39 -15.04
N ASP A 142 -22.92 -6.87 -15.73
CA ASP A 142 -23.05 -7.35 -17.10
C ASP A 142 -23.84 -8.65 -17.18
N VAL A 143 -23.64 -9.59 -16.24
CA VAL A 143 -24.50 -10.80 -16.12
C VAL A 143 -25.94 -10.40 -15.85
N ARG A 144 -26.21 -9.48 -14.93
CA ARG A 144 -27.57 -8.99 -14.66
C ARG A 144 -28.22 -8.35 -15.89
N LYS A 145 -27.47 -7.59 -16.68
CA LYS A 145 -27.96 -7.02 -17.95
C LYS A 145 -28.29 -8.13 -18.95
N ALA A 146 -27.40 -9.11 -19.11
CA ALA A 146 -27.62 -10.25 -20.01
C ALA A 146 -28.86 -11.05 -19.61
N LEU A 147 -29.05 -11.34 -18.30
CA LEU A 147 -30.24 -12.03 -17.78
C LEU A 147 -31.53 -11.24 -18.03
N ARG A 148 -31.49 -9.90 -17.90
CA ARG A 148 -32.67 -9.07 -18.23
C ARG A 148 -32.98 -9.10 -19.71
N GLN A 149 -31.97 -9.08 -20.60
CA GLN A 149 -32.14 -9.19 -22.04
C GLN A 149 -32.70 -10.57 -22.42
N ARG A 150 -32.16 -11.65 -21.80
CA ARG A 150 -32.65 -13.03 -21.97
C ARG A 150 -34.15 -13.12 -21.64
N LYS A 151 -34.58 -12.61 -20.47
CA LYS A 151 -35.97 -12.60 -20.08
C LYS A 151 -36.88 -11.85 -21.09
N LYS A 152 -36.40 -10.74 -21.62
CA LYS A 152 -37.09 -9.94 -22.63
C LYS A 152 -37.21 -10.71 -23.95
N LEU A 153 -36.13 -11.36 -24.40
CA LEU A 153 -36.11 -12.17 -25.60
C LEU A 153 -37.05 -13.38 -25.46
N LYS A 154 -36.96 -14.12 -24.34
CA LYS A 154 -37.87 -15.24 -24.06
C LYS A 154 -39.32 -14.83 -24.20
N LYS A 155 -39.71 -13.72 -23.59
CA LYS A 155 -41.09 -13.18 -23.68
C LYS A 155 -41.52 -12.79 -25.10
N GLN A 156 -40.54 -12.33 -25.94
CA GLN A 156 -40.80 -12.02 -27.36
C GLN A 156 -40.97 -13.28 -28.19
N PHE A 157 -40.23 -14.36 -27.86
CA PHE A 157 -40.36 -15.64 -28.55
C PHE A 157 -41.63 -16.42 -28.18
N GLU A 158 -42.10 -16.32 -26.96
CA GLU A 158 -43.34 -16.95 -26.48
C GLU A 158 -44.57 -16.52 -27.31
N THR A 159 -44.55 -15.38 -27.96
CA THR A 159 -45.64 -14.84 -28.78
C THR A 159 -45.51 -15.14 -30.28
N ARG A 160 -44.48 -15.87 -30.72
CA ARG A 160 -44.25 -16.19 -32.14
C ARG A 160 -44.88 -17.52 -32.51
N GLU A 161 -45.36 -17.59 -33.75
CA GLU A 161 -45.96 -18.80 -34.32
C GLU A 161 -44.95 -19.94 -34.54
N ASP A 162 -43.64 -19.61 -34.60
CA ASP A 162 -42.50 -20.55 -34.83
C ASP A 162 -41.74 -20.91 -33.54
N ILE A 163 -42.38 -20.79 -32.35
CA ILE A 163 -41.77 -21.01 -31.05
C ILE A 163 -41.14 -22.41 -30.92
N GLU A 164 -41.75 -23.45 -31.50
CA GLU A 164 -41.26 -24.82 -31.41
C GLU A 164 -39.85 -24.96 -32.04
N LEU A 165 -39.57 -24.22 -33.11
CA LEU A 165 -38.23 -24.16 -33.73
C LEU A 165 -37.16 -23.51 -32.83
N TRP A 166 -37.57 -22.62 -31.96
CA TRP A 166 -36.67 -21.89 -31.09
C TRP A 166 -36.56 -22.46 -29.67
N GLN A 167 -37.46 -23.39 -29.29
CA GLN A 167 -37.52 -23.94 -27.95
C GLN A 167 -36.20 -24.63 -27.55
N SER A 168 -35.64 -25.46 -28.45
CA SER A 168 -34.37 -26.12 -28.17
C SER A 168 -33.24 -25.13 -27.92
N LYS A 169 -33.19 -24.03 -28.67
CA LYS A 169 -32.15 -22.96 -28.44
C LYS A 169 -32.39 -22.18 -27.18
N LEU A 170 -33.64 -21.98 -26.79
CA LEU A 170 -33.96 -21.33 -25.50
C LEU A 170 -33.56 -22.22 -24.32
N ASP A 171 -33.79 -23.53 -24.44
CA ASP A 171 -33.39 -24.51 -23.42
C ASP A 171 -31.88 -24.61 -23.27
N GLU A 172 -31.10 -24.54 -24.41
CA GLU A 172 -29.64 -24.46 -24.36
C GLU A 172 -29.13 -23.20 -23.66
N ILE A 173 -29.78 -22.05 -23.92
CA ILE A 173 -29.45 -20.77 -23.26
C ILE A 173 -29.80 -20.84 -21.78
N ASP A 174 -30.91 -21.49 -21.43
CA ASP A 174 -31.34 -21.64 -20.04
C ASP A 174 -30.35 -22.55 -19.28
N ALA A 175 -29.92 -23.67 -19.86
CA ALA A 175 -28.92 -24.56 -19.30
C ALA A 175 -27.56 -23.86 -19.06
N ALA A 176 -27.09 -23.12 -20.06
CA ALA A 176 -25.82 -22.38 -19.96
C ALA A 176 -25.86 -21.19 -18.99
N ALA A 177 -27.04 -20.75 -18.55
CA ALA A 177 -27.17 -19.66 -17.59
C ALA A 177 -27.35 -20.13 -16.13
N ASP A 178 -27.57 -21.43 -15.95
CA ASP A 178 -27.71 -22.08 -14.64
C ASP A 178 -26.38 -22.75 -14.18
N GLU A 179 -25.33 -22.78 -15.08
CA GLU A 179 -23.95 -23.14 -14.76
C GLU A 179 -23.17 -21.93 -14.20
#